data_b399b34f62f1039f02c931bcd8ba9f10
#
_entry.id   b399b34f62f1039f02c931bcd8ba9f10
#
_cell.length_a   1.000
_cell.length_b   1.000
_cell.length_c   1.000
_cell.angle_alpha   90.00
_cell.angle_beta   90.00
_cell.angle_gamma   90.00
#
_symmetry.space_group_name_H-M   'P 1'
#
loop_
_entity.id
_entity.type
_entity.pdbx_description
1 polymer ?
#
loop_
_entity_poly.entity_id
_entity_poly.type
_entity_poly.pdbx_seq_one_letter_code
_entity_poly.pdbx_strand_id
1 'polypeptide(L)'
;MMEFPNTLESTIAQAKQSTLTALEAGSNRLQVELKVPEIALKAESIAKEFTDLFADDYGAGLKVLFPDSGAAALARRNWSGVEFAVNDLGSRNTPIDKKVTPEDQIFLVVSPSAVEVEKVEKLCNLAGDRPVIILIPQLESVSTVGIGYAARQLRERFLSTLESCFYLQPLEEAALLKRYPSGWQIWTEKGENQYEFFCEEAEKPVGDDLDRLLRKAAGEDVSEEENAIFAKKSYQKQGIFSNLQRFLKALSQ
;
A
#
# COMPACT_ATOMS: atom_id res chain seq x y z
N MET A 1 3.32 -23.76 3.35
CA MET A 1 3.00 -22.75 4.39
C MET A 1 3.59 -21.44 3.90
N MET A 2 2.83 -20.37 3.76
CA MET A 2 3.39 -19.11 3.29
C MET A 2 4.20 -18.49 4.45
N GLU A 3 5.45 -18.15 4.18
CA GLU A 3 6.33 -17.50 5.16
C GLU A 3 6.08 -16.00 5.22
N PHE A 4 6.40 -15.40 6.37
CA PHE A 4 6.42 -13.96 6.53
C PHE A 4 7.53 -13.34 5.66
N PRO A 5 7.28 -12.22 4.94
CA PRO A 5 8.32 -11.61 4.11
C PRO A 5 9.33 -10.84 4.98
N ASN A 6 10.50 -11.41 5.17
CA ASN A 6 11.57 -10.86 6.03
C ASN A 6 12.53 -9.90 5.31
N THR A 7 12.45 -9.81 3.99
CA THR A 7 13.30 -8.94 3.16
C THR A 7 12.46 -8.11 2.21
N LEU A 8 13.02 -7.02 1.69
CA LEU A 8 12.34 -6.22 0.66
C LEU A 8 12.05 -7.05 -0.59
N GLU A 9 13.00 -7.88 -1.01
CA GLU A 9 12.84 -8.75 -2.17
C GLU A 9 11.68 -9.73 -1.98
N SER A 10 11.61 -10.44 -0.84
CA SER A 10 10.50 -11.35 -0.54
C SER A 10 9.16 -10.60 -0.40
N THR A 11 9.19 -9.38 0.13
CA THR A 11 8.01 -8.52 0.23
C THR A 11 7.47 -8.15 -1.16
N ILE A 12 8.35 -7.69 -2.05
CA ILE A 12 7.98 -7.34 -3.43
C ILE A 12 7.48 -8.58 -4.17
N ALA A 13 8.16 -9.73 -4.04
CA ALA A 13 7.74 -10.96 -4.68
C ALA A 13 6.32 -11.39 -4.24
N GLN A 14 6.01 -11.33 -2.94
CA GLN A 14 4.68 -11.64 -2.42
C GLN A 14 3.63 -10.60 -2.84
N ALA A 15 3.99 -9.31 -2.88
CA ALA A 15 3.12 -8.25 -3.35
C ALA A 15 2.77 -8.43 -4.84
N LYS A 16 3.76 -8.76 -5.68
CA LYS A 16 3.56 -9.06 -7.11
C LYS A 16 2.59 -10.25 -7.28
N GLN A 17 2.81 -11.34 -6.55
CA GLN A 17 1.93 -12.52 -6.60
C GLN A 17 0.49 -12.18 -6.17
N SER A 18 0.32 -11.43 -5.07
CA SER A 18 -1.00 -11.01 -4.60
C SER A 18 -1.71 -10.10 -5.60
N THR A 19 -0.96 -9.22 -6.28
CA THR A 19 -1.50 -8.36 -7.33
C THR A 19 -2.02 -9.16 -8.51
N LEU A 20 -1.23 -10.13 -9.01
CA LEU A 20 -1.65 -11.01 -10.11
C LEU A 20 -2.90 -11.80 -9.73
N THR A 21 -2.91 -12.42 -8.54
CA THR A 21 -4.06 -13.21 -8.06
C THR A 21 -5.33 -12.36 -7.96
N ALA A 22 -5.22 -11.10 -7.52
CA ALA A 22 -6.36 -10.18 -7.45
C ALA A 22 -6.86 -9.76 -8.84
N LEU A 23 -5.95 -9.51 -9.79
CA LEU A 23 -6.30 -9.23 -11.19
C LEU A 23 -7.01 -10.43 -11.86
N GLU A 24 -6.49 -11.64 -11.67
CA GLU A 24 -7.11 -12.89 -12.15
C GLU A 24 -8.52 -13.10 -11.57
N ALA A 25 -8.76 -12.66 -10.33
CA ALA A 25 -10.08 -12.68 -9.70
C ALA A 25 -11.03 -11.57 -10.20
N GLY A 26 -10.57 -10.68 -11.09
CA GLY A 26 -11.35 -9.61 -11.70
C GLY A 26 -11.33 -8.28 -10.94
N SER A 27 -10.49 -8.13 -9.90
CA SER A 27 -10.31 -6.83 -9.24
C SER A 27 -9.50 -5.90 -10.14
N ASN A 28 -10.02 -4.70 -10.40
CA ASN A 28 -9.40 -3.74 -11.31
C ASN A 28 -8.91 -2.44 -10.65
N ARG A 29 -9.11 -2.26 -9.35
CA ARG A 29 -8.65 -1.11 -8.55
C ARG A 29 -7.88 -1.62 -7.35
N LEU A 30 -6.59 -1.80 -7.52
CA LEU A 30 -5.72 -2.46 -6.53
C LEU A 30 -4.80 -1.48 -5.85
N GLN A 31 -4.51 -1.72 -4.57
CA GLN A 31 -3.44 -1.01 -3.87
C GLN A 31 -2.49 -1.99 -3.20
N VAL A 32 -1.20 -1.69 -3.32
CA VAL A 32 -0.08 -2.36 -2.66
C VAL A 32 0.49 -1.40 -1.62
N GLU A 33 0.26 -1.70 -0.36
CA GLU A 33 0.57 -0.81 0.75
C GLU A 33 1.76 -1.33 1.56
N LEU A 34 2.83 -0.58 1.56
CA LEU A 34 4.01 -0.83 2.39
C LEU A 34 4.11 0.31 3.41
N LYS A 35 3.68 0.07 4.64
CA LYS A 35 3.71 1.05 5.74
C LYS A 35 5.05 0.98 6.49
N VAL A 36 6.12 1.04 5.72
CA VAL A 36 7.50 0.99 6.21
C VAL A 36 8.11 2.38 6.07
N PRO A 37 8.79 2.92 7.11
CA PRO A 37 9.47 4.20 7.00
C PRO A 37 10.44 4.23 5.81
N GLU A 38 10.57 5.41 5.21
CA GLU A 38 11.48 5.64 4.07
C GLU A 38 11.23 4.79 2.81
N ILE A 39 10.19 3.92 2.80
CA ILE A 39 9.87 3.11 1.62
C ILE A 39 9.59 3.98 0.38
N ALA A 40 9.13 5.21 0.58
CA ALA A 40 8.91 6.16 -0.50
C ALA A 40 10.20 6.47 -1.28
N LEU A 41 11.37 6.37 -0.65
CA LEU A 41 12.69 6.53 -1.30
C LEU A 41 13.01 5.36 -2.25
N LYS A 42 12.35 4.23 -2.06
CA LYS A 42 12.47 3.03 -2.91
C LYS A 42 11.33 2.90 -3.93
N ALA A 43 10.37 3.85 -3.92
CA ALA A 43 9.16 3.73 -4.74
C ALA A 43 9.45 3.59 -6.24
N GLU A 44 10.46 4.29 -6.77
CA GLU A 44 10.87 4.18 -8.17
C GLU A 44 11.41 2.77 -8.49
N SER A 45 12.31 2.23 -7.67
CA SER A 45 12.88 0.89 -7.90
C SER A 45 11.83 -0.20 -7.76
N ILE A 46 10.94 -0.09 -6.76
CA ILE A 46 9.82 -1.02 -6.59
C ILE A 46 8.88 -0.94 -7.80
N ALA A 47 8.57 0.27 -8.27
CA ALA A 47 7.75 0.45 -9.45
C ALA A 47 8.37 -0.20 -10.70
N LYS A 48 9.71 -0.09 -10.87
CA LYS A 48 10.40 -0.77 -11.97
C LYS A 48 10.21 -2.28 -11.93
N GLU A 49 10.33 -2.89 -10.75
CA GLU A 49 10.08 -4.31 -10.59
C GLU A 49 8.63 -4.71 -10.89
N PHE A 50 7.67 -3.84 -10.53
CA PHE A 50 6.27 -4.06 -10.87
C PHE A 50 5.98 -3.89 -12.37
N THR A 51 6.71 -3.02 -13.09
CA THR A 51 6.56 -2.93 -14.55
C THR A 51 6.95 -4.22 -15.25
N ASP A 52 7.92 -4.97 -14.71
CA ASP A 52 8.36 -6.25 -15.26
C ASP A 52 7.25 -7.33 -15.22
N LEU A 53 6.22 -7.17 -14.39
CA LEU A 53 5.03 -8.05 -14.41
C LEU A 53 4.14 -7.84 -15.63
N PHE A 54 4.16 -6.64 -16.19
CA PHE A 54 3.16 -6.20 -17.16
C PHE A 54 3.75 -5.83 -18.52
N ALA A 55 5.07 -5.60 -18.58
CA ALA A 55 5.73 -5.09 -19.78
C ALA A 55 5.59 -6.06 -20.98
N ASP A 56 5.72 -7.36 -20.73
CA ASP A 56 5.66 -8.36 -21.79
C ASP A 56 4.23 -8.53 -22.35
N ASP A 57 3.21 -8.45 -21.49
CA ASP A 57 1.82 -8.67 -21.88
C ASP A 57 1.17 -7.40 -22.46
N TYR A 58 1.51 -6.23 -21.94
CA TYR A 58 0.87 -4.97 -22.29
C TYR A 58 1.74 -4.05 -23.17
N GLY A 59 3.06 -4.20 -23.16
CA GLY A 59 3.96 -3.37 -23.95
C GLY A 59 3.67 -1.88 -23.85
N ALA A 60 3.40 -1.21 -24.96
CA ALA A 60 3.03 0.19 -25.02
C ALA A 60 1.66 0.52 -24.35
N GLY A 61 0.83 -0.46 -24.08
CA GLY A 61 -0.44 -0.30 -23.35
C GLY A 61 -0.27 -0.14 -21.83
N LEU A 62 0.92 -0.41 -21.27
CA LEU A 62 1.24 -0.08 -19.88
C LEU A 62 1.51 1.42 -19.73
N LYS A 63 0.93 2.05 -18.73
CA LYS A 63 1.20 3.44 -18.39
C LYS A 63 1.57 3.58 -16.92
N VAL A 64 2.78 4.12 -16.67
CA VAL A 64 3.27 4.40 -15.32
C VAL A 64 3.12 5.89 -15.01
N LEU A 65 2.54 6.20 -13.85
CA LEU A 65 2.18 7.54 -13.44
C LEU A 65 2.80 7.88 -12.08
N PHE A 66 3.61 8.93 -12.05
CA PHE A 66 4.21 9.48 -10.84
C PHE A 66 3.45 10.70 -10.33
N PRO A 67 3.58 11.10 -9.04
CA PRO A 67 2.88 12.25 -8.50
C PRO A 67 3.17 13.56 -9.24
N ASP A 68 4.43 13.75 -9.63
CA ASP A 68 4.91 14.97 -10.26
C ASP A 68 5.85 14.73 -11.45
N SER A 69 6.10 15.79 -12.21
CA SER A 69 6.92 15.73 -13.42
C SER A 69 8.40 15.48 -13.16
N GLY A 70 8.91 15.83 -11.97
CA GLY A 70 10.31 15.60 -11.59
C GLY A 70 10.56 14.11 -11.36
N ALA A 71 9.69 13.44 -10.57
CA ALA A 71 9.74 12.00 -10.36
C ALA A 71 9.57 11.23 -11.67
N ALA A 72 8.63 11.62 -12.52
CA ALA A 72 8.45 11.01 -13.83
C ALA A 72 9.68 11.21 -14.76
N ALA A 73 10.33 12.37 -14.72
CA ALA A 73 11.53 12.63 -15.50
C ALA A 73 12.73 11.81 -15.01
N LEU A 74 12.85 11.65 -13.69
CA LEU A 74 13.88 10.79 -13.08
C LEU A 74 13.71 9.33 -13.52
N ALA A 75 12.51 8.80 -13.41
CA ALA A 75 12.18 7.45 -13.84
C ALA A 75 12.46 7.23 -15.32
N ARG A 76 12.05 8.15 -16.21
CA ARG A 76 12.38 8.07 -17.65
C ARG A 76 13.88 8.05 -17.92
N ARG A 77 14.68 8.80 -17.15
CA ARG A 77 16.14 8.80 -17.28
C ARG A 77 16.74 7.47 -16.85
N ASN A 78 16.24 6.91 -15.73
CA ASN A 78 16.79 5.68 -15.16
C ASN A 78 16.31 4.42 -15.91
N TRP A 79 15.12 4.45 -16.51
CA TRP A 79 14.49 3.33 -17.22
C TRP A 79 14.62 3.47 -18.75
N SER A 80 15.82 3.72 -19.21
CA SER A 80 16.07 3.86 -20.65
C SER A 80 15.70 2.58 -21.40
N GLY A 81 15.05 2.74 -22.57
CA GLY A 81 14.72 1.62 -23.46
C GLY A 81 13.43 0.88 -23.13
N VAL A 82 12.58 1.40 -22.23
CA VAL A 82 11.24 0.84 -22.00
C VAL A 82 10.28 1.26 -23.11
N GLU A 83 9.37 0.36 -23.50
CA GLU A 83 8.36 0.62 -24.54
C GLU A 83 7.11 1.34 -24.01
N PHE A 84 6.86 1.22 -22.72
CA PHE A 84 5.68 1.80 -22.07
C PHE A 84 5.85 3.29 -21.71
N ALA A 85 4.73 3.97 -21.54
CA ALA A 85 4.71 5.39 -21.21
C ALA A 85 4.95 5.66 -19.71
N VAL A 86 5.89 6.57 -19.40
CA VAL A 86 6.15 7.07 -18.04
C VAL A 86 5.77 8.56 -17.96
N ASN A 87 4.75 8.89 -17.17
CA ASN A 87 4.18 10.23 -17.07
C ASN A 87 3.97 10.65 -15.60
N ASP A 88 3.56 11.88 -15.37
CA ASP A 88 3.02 12.35 -14.10
C ASP A 88 1.47 12.32 -14.09
N LEU A 89 0.86 12.39 -12.90
CA LEU A 89 -0.59 12.45 -12.69
C LEU A 89 -1.25 13.75 -13.17
N GLY A 90 -0.50 14.59 -13.87
CA GLY A 90 -1.01 15.81 -14.48
C GLY A 90 -0.83 17.06 -13.61
N SER A 91 -0.97 18.17 -14.28
CA SER A 91 -0.90 19.52 -13.75
C SER A 91 -2.15 20.31 -14.12
N ARG A 92 -2.24 21.60 -13.70
CA ARG A 92 -3.31 22.50 -14.15
C ARG A 92 -3.34 22.66 -15.67
N ASN A 93 -2.17 22.70 -16.31
CA ASN A 93 -2.05 22.92 -17.75
C ASN A 93 -2.23 21.64 -18.59
N THR A 94 -1.89 20.49 -18.00
CA THR A 94 -2.02 19.18 -18.64
C THR A 94 -2.67 18.22 -17.65
N PRO A 95 -4.00 18.29 -17.49
CA PRO A 95 -4.74 17.46 -16.56
C PRO A 95 -4.73 15.98 -16.99
N ILE A 96 -5.03 15.08 -16.03
CA ILE A 96 -4.94 13.62 -16.21
C ILE A 96 -5.78 13.10 -17.39
N ASP A 97 -6.92 13.71 -17.68
CA ASP A 97 -7.79 13.35 -18.81
C ASP A 97 -7.13 13.50 -20.18
N LYS A 98 -6.14 14.38 -20.31
CA LYS A 98 -5.34 14.50 -21.53
C LYS A 98 -4.20 13.49 -21.63
N LYS A 99 -3.94 12.74 -20.57
CA LYS A 99 -2.85 11.76 -20.48
C LYS A 99 -3.34 10.32 -20.59
N VAL A 100 -4.62 10.09 -20.41
CA VAL A 100 -5.26 8.78 -20.58
C VAL A 100 -5.78 8.67 -21.99
N THR A 101 -5.35 7.65 -22.70
CA THR A 101 -5.74 7.40 -24.10
C THR A 101 -6.48 6.06 -24.23
N PRO A 102 -7.19 5.81 -25.34
CA PRO A 102 -7.85 4.52 -25.57
C PRO A 102 -6.88 3.32 -25.68
N GLU A 103 -5.64 3.57 -26.05
CA GLU A 103 -4.58 2.55 -26.24
C GLU A 103 -4.01 2.07 -24.91
N ASP A 104 -4.18 2.85 -23.84
CA ASP A 104 -3.74 2.45 -22.50
C ASP A 104 -4.58 1.27 -22.00
N GLN A 105 -3.96 0.21 -21.56
CA GLN A 105 -4.63 -1.02 -21.12
C GLN A 105 -4.52 -1.26 -19.62
N ILE A 106 -3.43 -0.81 -19.00
CA ILE A 106 -3.15 -0.96 -17.57
C ILE A 106 -2.40 0.26 -17.03
N PHE A 107 -2.70 0.65 -15.79
CA PHE A 107 -2.09 1.81 -15.14
C PHE A 107 -1.38 1.42 -13.87
N LEU A 108 -0.15 1.89 -13.70
CA LEU A 108 0.62 1.76 -12.47
C LEU A 108 0.86 3.16 -11.89
N VAL A 109 0.25 3.45 -10.74
CA VAL A 109 0.39 4.74 -10.06
C VAL A 109 1.36 4.60 -8.90
N VAL A 110 2.44 5.39 -8.91
CA VAL A 110 3.56 5.22 -7.99
C VAL A 110 3.50 6.26 -6.88
N SER A 111 3.39 5.80 -5.65
CA SER A 111 3.47 6.59 -4.41
C SER A 111 2.66 7.92 -4.41
N PRO A 112 1.38 7.90 -4.82
CA PRO A 112 0.56 9.09 -4.74
C PRO A 112 0.27 9.46 -3.28
N SER A 113 0.29 10.77 -2.99
CA SER A 113 -0.05 11.33 -1.67
C SER A 113 -1.51 11.78 -1.61
N ALA A 114 -1.94 12.25 -0.44
CA ALA A 114 -3.26 12.86 -0.25
C ALA A 114 -3.49 14.11 -1.14
N VAL A 115 -2.41 14.74 -1.63
CA VAL A 115 -2.51 15.89 -2.56
C VAL A 115 -2.99 15.43 -3.94
N GLU A 116 -2.64 14.22 -4.35
CA GLU A 116 -2.99 13.64 -5.66
C GLU A 116 -4.29 12.82 -5.63
N VAL A 117 -4.95 12.66 -4.48
CA VAL A 117 -6.11 11.74 -4.34
C VAL A 117 -7.22 12.00 -5.36
N GLU A 118 -7.55 13.26 -5.64
CA GLU A 118 -8.57 13.61 -6.63
C GLU A 118 -8.15 13.24 -8.06
N LYS A 119 -6.85 13.33 -8.37
CA LYS A 119 -6.32 12.91 -9.67
C LYS A 119 -6.35 11.41 -9.84
N VAL A 120 -6.05 10.65 -8.76
CA VAL A 120 -6.13 9.19 -8.74
C VAL A 120 -7.57 8.73 -8.88
N GLU A 121 -8.53 9.34 -8.17
CA GLU A 121 -9.95 9.09 -8.33
C GLU A 121 -10.40 9.33 -9.79
N LYS A 122 -9.99 10.47 -10.36
CA LYS A 122 -10.29 10.79 -11.76
C LYS A 122 -9.68 9.79 -12.73
N LEU A 123 -8.44 9.35 -12.49
CA LEU A 123 -7.78 8.29 -13.28
C LEU A 123 -8.59 6.99 -13.23
N CYS A 124 -8.98 6.53 -12.05
CA CYS A 124 -9.77 5.32 -11.88
C CYS A 124 -11.10 5.39 -12.65
N ASN A 125 -11.74 6.56 -12.64
CA ASN A 125 -12.97 6.77 -13.39
C ASN A 125 -12.76 6.79 -14.94
N LEU A 126 -11.64 7.35 -15.41
CA LEU A 126 -11.26 7.35 -16.82
C LEU A 126 -10.79 5.97 -17.30
N ALA A 127 -10.16 5.20 -16.42
CA ALA A 127 -9.73 3.84 -16.73
C ALA A 127 -10.91 2.90 -16.98
N GLY A 128 -12.05 3.12 -16.31
CA GLY A 128 -13.21 2.22 -16.40
C GLY A 128 -12.85 0.83 -15.84
N ASP A 129 -12.98 -0.19 -16.68
CA ASP A 129 -12.65 -1.58 -16.31
C ASP A 129 -11.16 -1.94 -16.46
N ARG A 130 -10.37 -1.02 -17.02
CA ARG A 130 -8.91 -1.23 -17.15
C ARG A 130 -8.25 -1.20 -15.79
N PRO A 131 -7.32 -2.13 -15.49
CA PRO A 131 -6.67 -2.22 -14.19
C PRO A 131 -5.89 -0.95 -13.83
N VAL A 132 -6.05 -0.51 -12.58
CA VAL A 132 -5.27 0.55 -11.94
C VAL A 132 -4.63 -0.04 -10.67
N ILE A 133 -3.32 -0.15 -10.66
CA ILE A 133 -2.53 -0.61 -9.52
C ILE A 133 -1.87 0.61 -8.87
N ILE A 134 -2.10 0.83 -7.59
CA ILE A 134 -1.56 1.94 -6.83
C ILE A 134 -0.49 1.39 -5.88
N LEU A 135 0.76 1.72 -6.15
CA LEU A 135 1.91 1.30 -5.35
C LEU A 135 2.23 2.31 -4.26
N ILE A 136 2.37 1.83 -3.04
CA ILE A 136 2.83 2.62 -1.87
C ILE A 136 1.98 3.89 -1.69
N PRO A 137 0.65 3.80 -1.73
CA PRO A 137 -0.22 4.96 -1.60
C PRO A 137 -0.13 5.59 -0.21
N GLN A 138 -0.24 6.93 -0.18
CA GLN A 138 -0.44 7.75 1.01
C GLN A 138 -1.66 8.66 0.81
N LEU A 139 -2.75 8.11 0.27
CA LEU A 139 -3.95 8.84 -0.14
C LEU A 139 -4.73 9.44 1.03
N GLU A 140 -4.56 8.88 2.24
CA GLU A 140 -5.14 9.43 3.46
C GLU A 140 -4.05 10.11 4.30
N SER A 141 -4.29 11.36 4.65
CA SER A 141 -3.52 12.08 5.67
C SER A 141 -4.49 12.79 6.60
N VAL A 142 -4.33 12.60 7.89
CA VAL A 142 -5.13 13.29 8.92
C VAL A 142 -5.01 14.80 8.79
N SER A 143 -3.86 15.30 8.35
CA SER A 143 -3.62 16.73 8.16
C SER A 143 -4.25 17.31 6.88
N THR A 144 -4.37 16.50 5.82
CA THR A 144 -4.82 16.97 4.50
C THR A 144 -6.28 16.59 4.21
N VAL A 145 -6.71 15.38 4.61
CA VAL A 145 -8.07 14.90 4.37
C VAL A 145 -8.98 15.18 5.58
N GLY A 146 -8.41 15.40 6.76
CA GLY A 146 -9.13 15.81 7.97
C GLY A 146 -10.09 14.77 8.53
N ILE A 147 -10.74 15.11 9.67
CA ILE A 147 -11.80 14.30 10.32
C ILE A 147 -13.19 14.74 9.82
N GLY A 148 -13.24 15.69 8.88
CA GLY A 148 -14.47 16.36 8.47
C GLY A 148 -15.33 15.58 7.46
N TYR A 149 -16.47 16.18 7.12
CA TYR A 149 -17.45 15.63 6.18
C TYR A 149 -16.84 15.28 4.81
N ALA A 150 -15.96 16.14 4.27
CA ALA A 150 -15.32 15.90 2.98
C ALA A 150 -14.42 14.64 2.97
N ALA A 151 -13.70 14.39 4.08
CA ALA A 151 -12.89 13.19 4.24
C ALA A 151 -13.74 11.91 4.26
N ARG A 152 -14.87 11.95 4.99
CA ARG A 152 -15.82 10.82 5.03
C ARG A 152 -16.37 10.54 3.65
N GLN A 153 -16.83 11.57 2.93
CA GLN A 153 -17.32 11.41 1.56
C GLN A 153 -16.27 10.84 0.61
N LEU A 154 -15.00 11.26 0.72
CA LEU A 154 -13.92 10.70 -0.09
C LEU A 154 -13.70 9.22 0.18
N ARG A 155 -13.73 8.81 1.46
CA ARG A 155 -13.63 7.39 1.83
C ARG A 155 -14.78 6.58 1.26
N GLU A 156 -16.01 7.03 1.46
CA GLU A 156 -17.21 6.33 1.01
C GLU A 156 -17.31 6.22 -0.51
N ARG A 157 -17.00 7.28 -1.25
CA ARG A 157 -17.17 7.28 -2.72
C ARG A 157 -15.99 6.70 -3.50
N PHE A 158 -14.77 6.75 -2.93
CA PHE A 158 -13.57 6.37 -3.68
C PHE A 158 -12.67 5.39 -2.92
N LEU A 159 -12.16 5.75 -1.74
CA LEU A 159 -11.13 4.92 -1.10
C LEU A 159 -11.64 3.51 -0.74
N SER A 160 -12.93 3.39 -0.41
CA SER A 160 -13.58 2.08 -0.17
C SER A 160 -13.70 1.21 -1.44
N THR A 161 -13.51 1.78 -2.63
CA THR A 161 -13.52 1.02 -3.90
C THR A 161 -12.16 0.42 -4.25
N LEU A 162 -11.12 0.75 -3.49
CA LEU A 162 -9.78 0.23 -3.69
C LEU A 162 -9.59 -1.07 -2.92
N GLU A 163 -9.27 -2.15 -3.62
CA GLU A 163 -8.93 -3.43 -2.99
C GLU A 163 -7.47 -3.43 -2.53
N SER A 164 -7.24 -3.55 -1.22
CA SER A 164 -5.90 -3.78 -0.68
C SER A 164 -5.46 -5.20 -0.99
N CYS A 165 -4.77 -5.42 -2.10
CA CYS A 165 -4.30 -6.74 -2.50
C CYS A 165 -3.05 -7.17 -1.74
N PHE A 166 -2.23 -6.21 -1.30
CA PHE A 166 -1.09 -6.45 -0.42
C PHE A 166 -0.91 -5.30 0.57
N TYR A 167 -0.71 -5.64 1.82
CA TYR A 167 -0.46 -4.68 2.89
C TYR A 167 0.59 -5.23 3.85
N LEU A 168 1.59 -4.45 4.19
CA LEU A 168 2.58 -4.78 5.22
C LEU A 168 2.83 -3.57 6.11
N GLN A 169 2.61 -3.76 7.40
CA GLN A 169 2.92 -2.78 8.43
C GLN A 169 3.63 -3.45 9.60
N PRO A 170 4.92 -3.19 9.81
CA PRO A 170 5.60 -3.54 11.04
C PRO A 170 5.02 -2.76 12.22
N LEU A 171 4.87 -3.46 13.35
CA LEU A 171 4.39 -2.94 14.62
C LEU A 171 5.45 -3.24 15.70
N GLU A 172 5.18 -2.87 16.94
CA GLU A 172 6.02 -3.26 18.06
C GLU A 172 5.79 -4.76 18.34
N GLU A 173 6.86 -5.58 18.26
CA GLU A 173 6.84 -7.03 18.45
C GLU A 173 5.84 -7.82 17.58
N ALA A 174 5.32 -7.20 16.51
CA ALA A 174 4.34 -7.80 15.61
C ALA A 174 4.40 -7.20 14.20
N ALA A 175 3.57 -7.71 13.31
CA ALA A 175 3.31 -7.11 12.01
C ALA A 175 1.87 -7.39 11.56
N LEU A 176 1.27 -6.42 10.89
CA LEU A 176 0.01 -6.58 10.18
C LEU A 176 0.31 -6.82 8.70
N LEU A 177 -0.17 -7.94 8.18
CA LEU A 177 0.06 -8.38 6.80
C LEU A 177 -1.27 -8.76 6.14
N LYS A 178 -1.51 -8.29 4.94
CA LYS A 178 -2.55 -8.82 4.05
C LYS A 178 -1.93 -9.29 2.74
N ARG A 179 -2.39 -10.43 2.26
CA ARG A 179 -2.03 -11.02 0.95
C ARG A 179 -3.29 -11.57 0.31
N TYR A 180 -3.74 -10.96 -0.77
CA TYR A 180 -4.91 -11.46 -1.47
C TYR A 180 -4.70 -12.94 -1.92
N PRO A 181 -5.67 -13.87 -1.75
CA PRO A 181 -7.03 -13.65 -1.26
C PRO A 181 -7.22 -13.76 0.27
N SER A 182 -6.16 -13.99 1.04
CA SER A 182 -6.24 -14.09 2.52
C SER A 182 -6.76 -12.81 3.16
N GLY A 183 -7.27 -12.92 4.39
CA GLY A 183 -7.66 -11.79 5.22
C GLY A 183 -6.47 -11.01 5.81
N TRP A 184 -6.74 -10.27 6.87
CA TRP A 184 -5.76 -9.48 7.59
C TRP A 184 -5.09 -10.34 8.66
N GLN A 185 -3.80 -10.57 8.51
CA GLN A 185 -3.01 -11.47 9.35
C GLN A 185 -2.18 -10.69 10.36
N ILE A 186 -2.20 -11.13 11.60
CA ILE A 186 -1.30 -10.66 12.63
C ILE A 186 -0.20 -11.71 12.81
N TRP A 187 1.03 -11.22 12.77
CA TRP A 187 2.25 -12.01 12.96
C TRP A 187 3.02 -11.46 14.15
N THR A 188 3.47 -12.32 15.06
CA THR A 188 4.25 -11.95 16.25
C THR A 188 5.72 -12.19 16.02
N GLU A 189 6.56 -11.26 16.45
CA GLU A 189 8.02 -11.43 16.43
C GLU A 189 8.45 -12.34 17.61
N LYS A 190 9.12 -13.46 17.30
CA LYS A 190 9.61 -14.43 18.28
C LYS A 190 11.14 -14.37 18.44
N GLY A 191 11.80 -13.56 17.65
CA GLY A 191 13.23 -13.37 17.66
C GLY A 191 13.63 -12.45 16.51
N GLU A 192 14.91 -12.17 16.34
CA GLU A 192 15.39 -11.25 15.33
C GLU A 192 14.95 -11.72 13.93
N ASN A 193 14.00 -10.97 13.31
CA ASN A 193 13.38 -11.25 12.01
C ASN A 193 12.67 -12.62 11.92
N GLN A 194 12.25 -13.21 13.03
CA GLN A 194 11.47 -14.44 13.04
C GLN A 194 10.03 -14.12 13.42
N TYR A 195 9.11 -14.31 12.48
CA TYR A 195 7.70 -14.05 12.68
C TYR A 195 6.89 -15.35 12.70
N GLU A 196 5.97 -15.47 13.63
CA GLU A 196 5.03 -16.57 13.75
C GLU A 196 3.61 -16.06 13.52
N PHE A 197 2.84 -16.80 12.74
CA PHE A 197 1.43 -16.48 12.48
C PHE A 197 0.63 -16.59 13.78
N PHE A 198 -0.12 -15.55 14.12
CA PHE A 198 -0.98 -15.53 15.30
C PHE A 198 -2.45 -15.72 14.94
N CYS A 199 -3.03 -14.84 14.11
CA CYS A 199 -4.44 -14.94 13.70
C CYS A 199 -4.70 -14.23 12.38
N GLU A 200 -5.90 -14.47 11.83
CA GLU A 200 -6.41 -13.83 10.62
C GLU A 200 -7.81 -13.27 10.88
N GLU A 201 -8.05 -12.03 10.44
CA GLU A 201 -9.31 -11.31 10.52
C GLU A 201 -9.84 -11.01 9.13
N ALA A 202 -11.16 -11.01 8.95
CA ALA A 202 -11.80 -10.72 7.67
C ALA A 202 -11.66 -9.22 7.31
N GLU A 203 -11.74 -8.34 8.30
CA GLU A 203 -11.63 -6.89 8.17
C GLU A 203 -10.33 -6.40 8.79
N LYS A 204 -9.86 -5.24 8.31
CA LYS A 204 -8.65 -4.61 8.85
C LYS A 204 -8.83 -4.23 10.31
N PRO A 205 -8.10 -4.85 11.23
CA PRO A 205 -8.15 -4.45 12.63
C PRO A 205 -7.53 -3.06 12.79
N VAL A 206 -8.24 -2.16 13.47
CA VAL A 206 -7.79 -0.78 13.73
C VAL A 206 -8.13 -0.36 15.16
N GLY A 207 -7.39 0.60 15.72
CA GLY A 207 -7.63 1.15 17.05
C GLY A 207 -7.72 0.07 18.12
N ASP A 208 -8.77 0.09 18.93
CA ASP A 208 -8.95 -0.81 20.08
C ASP A 208 -8.98 -2.30 19.69
N ASP A 209 -9.49 -2.64 18.50
CA ASP A 209 -9.49 -4.03 18.02
C ASP A 209 -8.08 -4.53 17.73
N LEU A 210 -7.26 -3.71 17.09
CA LEU A 210 -5.85 -4.04 16.85
C LEU A 210 -5.08 -4.16 18.17
N ASP A 211 -5.26 -3.19 19.09
CA ASP A 211 -4.61 -3.21 20.40
C ASP A 211 -4.99 -4.46 21.21
N ARG A 212 -6.26 -4.87 21.17
CA ARG A 212 -6.74 -6.10 21.82
C ARG A 212 -6.07 -7.35 21.26
N LEU A 213 -5.95 -7.42 19.92
CA LEU A 213 -5.31 -8.58 19.25
C LEU A 213 -3.82 -8.64 19.57
N LEU A 214 -3.13 -7.49 19.59
CA LEU A 214 -1.71 -7.42 19.94
C LEU A 214 -1.45 -7.85 21.39
N ARG A 215 -2.28 -7.46 22.36
CA ARG A 215 -2.17 -7.92 23.75
C ARG A 215 -2.38 -9.44 23.89
N LYS A 216 -3.40 -9.97 23.19
CA LYS A 216 -3.60 -11.43 23.14
C LYS A 216 -2.38 -12.15 22.56
N ALA A 217 -1.77 -11.58 21.52
CA ALA A 217 -0.57 -12.12 20.89
C ALA A 217 0.65 -12.07 21.81
N ALA A 218 0.72 -11.08 22.71
CA ALA A 218 1.74 -10.97 23.77
C ALA A 218 1.47 -11.91 24.97
N GLY A 219 0.32 -12.61 24.99
CA GLY A 219 -0.04 -13.53 26.09
C GLY A 219 -0.67 -12.84 27.30
N GLU A 220 -1.14 -11.61 27.13
CA GLU A 220 -1.87 -10.91 28.20
C GLU A 220 -3.33 -11.40 28.26
N ASP A 221 -3.79 -11.76 29.46
CA ASP A 221 -5.21 -12.11 29.72
C ASP A 221 -6.03 -10.81 29.66
N VAL A 222 -6.72 -10.56 28.55
CA VAL A 222 -7.55 -9.38 28.37
C VAL A 222 -8.94 -9.67 28.93
N SER A 223 -9.20 -9.30 30.19
CA SER A 223 -10.54 -9.33 30.76
C SER A 223 -11.43 -8.23 30.16
N GLU A 224 -12.72 -8.55 29.93
CA GLU A 224 -13.67 -7.59 29.32
C GLU A 224 -13.87 -6.31 30.14
N GLU A 225 -13.57 -6.30 31.43
CA GLU A 225 -13.71 -5.15 32.33
C GLU A 225 -12.59 -4.11 32.17
N GLU A 226 -11.39 -4.50 31.74
CA GLU A 226 -10.27 -3.58 31.52
C GLU A 226 -10.39 -2.77 30.22
N ASN A 227 -11.15 -3.24 29.25
CA ASN A 227 -11.39 -2.54 27.99
C ASN A 227 -12.07 -1.17 28.17
N ALA A 228 -12.88 -0.98 29.21
CA ALA A 228 -13.58 0.28 29.47
C ALA A 228 -12.69 1.39 30.10
N ILE A 229 -11.61 1.02 30.74
CA ILE A 229 -10.71 1.95 31.47
C ILE A 229 -9.58 2.47 30.57
N PHE A 230 -9.12 1.68 29.60
CA PHE A 230 -8.00 1.99 28.74
C PHE A 230 -8.34 2.81 27.49
N ALA A 231 -9.58 2.79 27.02
CA ALA A 231 -10.05 3.68 25.95
C ALA A 231 -9.79 5.19 26.24
N LYS A 232 -9.52 5.53 27.50
CA LYS A 232 -9.16 6.91 27.94
C LYS A 232 -7.65 7.19 28.01
N LYS A 233 -6.77 6.18 27.88
CA LYS A 233 -5.31 6.34 28.10
C LYS A 233 -4.42 6.21 26.87
N SER A 234 -4.92 5.74 25.73
CA SER A 234 -4.10 5.43 24.55
C SER A 234 -3.64 6.65 23.72
N TYR A 235 -3.97 7.88 24.13
CA TYR A 235 -3.52 9.09 23.43
C TYR A 235 -2.06 9.54 23.72
N GLN A 236 -1.31 8.79 24.52
CA GLN A 236 0.08 9.14 24.85
C GLN A 236 0.97 7.92 25.04
N LYS A 237 1.55 7.41 23.95
CA LYS A 237 2.89 6.82 24.01
C LYS A 237 3.50 6.74 22.59
N GLN A 238 4.39 7.68 22.33
CA GLN A 238 5.40 7.57 21.28
C GLN A 238 6.51 6.64 21.79
N GLY A 239 6.75 5.55 21.09
CA GLY A 239 7.83 4.58 21.39
C GLY A 239 8.09 3.63 20.21
N ILE A 240 7.88 4.09 18.96
CA ILE A 240 7.83 3.22 17.77
C ILE A 240 9.20 3.04 17.08
N PHE A 241 10.30 3.63 17.59
CA PHE A 241 11.49 3.84 16.75
C PHE A 241 12.57 2.74 16.75
N SER A 242 12.63 1.81 17.71
CA SER A 242 13.77 0.88 17.80
C SER A 242 13.64 -0.35 16.89
N ASN A 243 12.48 -0.98 16.83
CA ASN A 243 12.27 -2.20 16.03
C ASN A 243 12.09 -1.88 14.54
N LEU A 244 11.56 -0.69 14.26
CA LEU A 244 11.39 -0.19 12.90
C LEU A 244 12.72 0.00 12.17
N GLN A 245 13.76 0.49 12.87
CA GLN A 245 15.11 0.62 12.30
C GLN A 245 15.74 -0.74 11.98
N ARG A 246 15.43 -1.78 12.76
CA ARG A 246 15.93 -3.15 12.50
C ARG A 246 15.27 -3.75 11.27
N PHE A 247 13.97 -3.59 11.14
CA PHE A 247 13.22 -4.06 9.95
C PHE A 247 13.70 -3.35 8.68
N LEU A 248 13.94 -2.03 8.74
CA LEU A 248 14.52 -1.27 7.64
C LEU A 248 15.91 -1.75 7.25
N LYS A 249 16.74 -2.12 8.23
CA LYS A 249 18.07 -2.65 7.97
C LYS A 249 18.01 -4.04 7.31
N ALA A 250 17.03 -4.86 7.67
CA ALA A 250 16.77 -6.14 7.02
C ALA A 250 16.24 -5.97 5.59
N LEU A 251 15.43 -4.92 5.33
CA LEU A 251 14.92 -4.61 3.99
C LEU A 251 15.96 -3.92 3.09
N SER A 252 17.11 -3.51 3.61
CA SER A 252 18.15 -2.79 2.87
C SER A 252 19.36 -3.65 2.49
N GLN A 253 19.35 -4.94 2.86
CA GLN A 253 20.32 -5.94 2.43
C GLN A 253 19.77 -6.75 1.27
#